data_600428e29b44404d0728f2950303370c
#
_entry.id   600428e29b44404d0728f2950303370c
#
_cell.length_a   1.000
_cell.length_b   1.000
_cell.length_c   1.000
_cell.angle_alpha   90.00
_cell.angle_beta   90.00
_cell.angle_gamma   90.00
#
_symmetry.space_group_name_H-M   'P 1'
#
loop_
_entity.id
_entity.type
_entity.pdbx_description
1 polymer ?
#
loop_
_entity_poly.entity_id
_entity_poly.type
_entity_poly.pdbx_seq_one_letter_code
_entity_poly.pdbx_strand_id
1 'polypeptide(L)'
;MIDVGGTNVKLMASGHEGRRKVPSGPKFTAAQMVKEVLAATDDWEYEAISLGYPSLVADGKPAREPLNLGGGWMSFDYKKAFKKPVRFINDAAMQALANYEGGRMLFLGFGTSTGATIIVDDVIIPMEIGMLRLTRREHFMDRLSKEALLRDGHERWQSGVYEAIEIMRDLFKPDDLVIGGGNAKQIDPLPKGCRHRDNQAGFIGASRLWPGADMLAEPYGTSWRIRRKDGKHQARAAAKRKSQRASKKK
;
A
#
# COMPACT_ATOMS: atom_id res chain seq x y z
N MET A 1 -8.98 7.42 -8.13
CA MET A 1 -8.34 6.69 -7.00
C MET A 1 -8.71 7.35 -5.68
N ILE A 2 -9.10 6.54 -4.72
CA ILE A 2 -9.34 6.92 -3.32
C ILE A 2 -8.37 6.10 -2.47
N ASP A 3 -7.46 6.75 -1.73
CA ASP A 3 -6.52 6.11 -0.78
C ASP A 3 -6.98 6.49 0.64
N VAL A 4 -7.63 5.55 1.32
CA VAL A 4 -8.21 5.77 2.65
C VAL A 4 -7.14 5.57 3.71
N GLY A 5 -6.78 6.64 4.39
CA GLY A 5 -5.85 6.59 5.51
C GLY A 5 -6.50 7.02 6.83
N GLY A 6 -5.86 6.71 7.95
CA GLY A 6 -6.37 7.04 9.29
C GLY A 6 -6.39 8.55 9.62
N THR A 7 -5.67 9.39 8.87
CA THR A 7 -5.61 10.84 9.07
C THR A 7 -6.23 11.62 7.91
N ASN A 8 -6.09 11.12 6.69
CA ASN A 8 -6.64 11.74 5.48
C ASN A 8 -6.99 10.67 4.46
N VAL A 9 -8.06 10.91 3.73
CA VAL A 9 -8.36 10.25 2.44
C VAL A 9 -7.70 11.08 1.34
N LYS A 10 -6.92 10.45 0.48
CA LYS A 10 -6.25 11.10 -0.65
C LYS A 10 -6.96 10.73 -1.94
N LEU A 11 -7.18 11.71 -2.78
CA LEU A 11 -7.95 11.61 -4.02
C LEU A 11 -7.07 12.01 -5.20
N MET A 12 -7.13 11.23 -6.28
CA MET A 12 -6.54 11.54 -7.58
C MET A 12 -7.43 10.98 -8.69
N ALA A 13 -7.50 11.67 -9.81
CA ALA A 13 -8.20 11.19 -11.00
C ALA A 13 -7.33 11.36 -12.25
N SER A 14 -7.55 10.50 -13.24
CA SER A 14 -6.96 10.67 -14.58
C SER A 14 -7.53 11.92 -15.24
N GLY A 15 -6.69 12.67 -15.95
CA GLY A 15 -7.10 13.92 -16.59
C GLY A 15 -7.21 15.13 -15.65
N HIS A 16 -6.97 14.95 -14.36
CA HIS A 16 -6.95 16.05 -13.38
C HIS A 16 -5.58 16.16 -12.71
N GLU A 17 -5.07 17.38 -12.62
CA GLU A 17 -3.81 17.66 -11.95
C GLU A 17 -3.98 17.74 -10.43
N GLY A 18 -2.92 17.33 -9.72
CA GLY A 18 -2.83 17.46 -8.28
C GLY A 18 -3.52 16.36 -7.48
N ARG A 19 -3.51 16.54 -6.17
CA ARG A 19 -4.12 15.64 -5.19
C ARG A 19 -5.06 16.43 -4.32
N ARG A 20 -6.26 15.88 -4.09
CA ARG A 20 -7.17 16.39 -3.06
C ARG A 20 -7.05 15.54 -1.81
N LYS A 21 -7.37 16.13 -0.67
CA LYS A 21 -7.37 15.46 0.62
C LYS A 21 -8.66 15.80 1.36
N VAL A 22 -9.23 14.79 1.97
CA VAL A 22 -10.35 14.91 2.89
C VAL A 22 -9.85 14.45 4.26
N PRO A 23 -10.03 15.23 5.34
CA PRO A 23 -9.70 14.78 6.70
C PRO A 23 -10.46 13.50 7.07
N SER A 24 -9.79 12.58 7.75
CA SER A 24 -10.38 11.36 8.33
C SER A 24 -9.99 11.23 9.80
N GLY A 25 -10.41 10.17 10.46
CA GLY A 25 -10.08 9.93 11.86
C GLY A 25 -10.97 8.88 12.51
N PRO A 26 -10.85 8.65 13.83
CA PRO A 26 -11.47 7.51 14.51
C PRO A 26 -13.01 7.44 14.44
N LYS A 27 -13.67 8.53 14.11
CA LYS A 27 -15.14 8.58 13.94
C LYS A 27 -15.59 8.63 12.48
N PHE A 28 -14.64 8.59 11.53
CA PHE A 28 -14.93 8.75 10.11
C PHE A 28 -15.48 7.46 9.50
N THR A 29 -16.78 7.45 9.21
CA THR A 29 -17.51 6.29 8.69
C THR A 29 -17.42 6.16 7.16
N ALA A 30 -17.81 4.98 6.64
CA ALA A 30 -17.90 4.76 5.19
C ALA A 30 -18.87 5.75 4.51
N ALA A 31 -20.00 6.02 5.12
CA ALA A 31 -20.99 6.99 4.60
C ALA A 31 -20.43 8.42 4.55
N GLN A 32 -19.72 8.84 5.59
CA GLN A 32 -19.04 10.14 5.61
C GLN A 32 -17.96 10.20 4.54
N MET A 33 -17.15 9.14 4.40
CA MET A 33 -16.12 9.08 3.36
C MET A 33 -16.72 9.30 1.97
N VAL A 34 -17.80 8.61 1.62
CA VAL A 34 -18.43 8.76 0.30
C VAL A 34 -18.97 10.18 0.12
N LYS A 35 -19.66 10.73 1.12
CA LYS A 35 -20.19 12.11 1.10
C LYS A 35 -19.07 13.13 0.84
N GLU A 36 -17.99 13.07 1.63
CA GLU A 36 -16.89 14.02 1.53
C GLU A 36 -16.09 13.85 0.22
N VAL A 37 -15.94 12.61 -0.25
CA VAL A 37 -15.28 12.34 -1.55
C VAL A 37 -16.11 12.92 -2.70
N LEU A 38 -17.42 12.71 -2.74
CA LEU A 38 -18.31 13.26 -3.77
C LEU A 38 -18.27 14.79 -3.76
N ALA A 39 -18.32 15.41 -2.57
CA ALA A 39 -18.22 16.87 -2.46
C ALA A 39 -16.83 17.40 -2.88
N ALA A 40 -15.75 16.66 -2.57
CA ALA A 40 -14.41 17.06 -2.93
C ALA A 40 -14.06 16.80 -4.41
N THR A 41 -14.90 16.10 -5.15
CA THR A 41 -14.68 15.71 -6.56
C THR A 41 -15.89 16.02 -7.45
N ASP A 42 -16.70 17.00 -7.09
CA ASP A 42 -17.91 17.40 -7.82
C ASP A 42 -17.64 17.96 -9.22
N ASP A 43 -16.45 18.52 -9.41
CA ASP A 43 -15.90 19.02 -10.67
C ASP A 43 -15.06 17.97 -11.45
N TRP A 44 -14.98 16.71 -10.97
CA TRP A 44 -14.21 15.67 -11.63
C TRP A 44 -15.11 14.70 -12.41
N GLU A 45 -14.71 14.40 -13.63
CA GLU A 45 -15.31 13.33 -14.43
C GLU A 45 -14.49 12.05 -14.29
N TYR A 46 -15.13 10.95 -13.91
CA TYR A 46 -14.53 9.62 -13.82
C TYR A 46 -15.57 8.52 -14.02
N GLU A 47 -15.14 7.39 -14.58
CA GLU A 47 -16.02 6.26 -14.89
C GLU A 47 -15.93 5.13 -13.87
N ALA A 48 -14.81 5.04 -13.14
CA ALA A 48 -14.51 3.94 -12.24
C ALA A 48 -13.67 4.39 -11.03
N ILE A 49 -13.78 3.66 -9.92
CA ILE A 49 -13.14 3.99 -8.65
C ILE A 49 -12.28 2.83 -8.18
N SER A 50 -10.99 3.09 -7.96
CA SER A 50 -10.10 2.21 -7.20
C SER A 50 -10.02 2.74 -5.78
N LEU A 51 -10.29 1.89 -4.79
CA LEU A 51 -10.29 2.25 -3.38
C LEU A 51 -9.23 1.44 -2.64
N GLY A 52 -8.17 2.12 -2.19
CA GLY A 52 -7.18 1.59 -1.25
C GLY A 52 -7.78 1.56 0.15
N TYR A 53 -7.98 0.37 0.68
CA TYR A 53 -8.71 0.11 1.92
C TYR A 53 -7.73 -0.19 3.07
N PRO A 54 -7.81 0.51 4.20
CA PRO A 54 -6.83 0.39 5.28
C PRO A 54 -7.14 -0.78 6.24
N SER A 55 -7.55 -1.92 5.70
CA SER A 55 -7.79 -3.16 6.43
C SER A 55 -7.87 -4.35 5.46
N LEU A 56 -8.36 -5.49 5.95
CA LEU A 56 -8.49 -6.71 5.16
C LEU A 56 -9.51 -6.56 4.03
N VAL A 57 -9.10 -6.95 2.84
CA VAL A 57 -9.94 -7.11 1.66
C VAL A 57 -9.91 -8.58 1.25
N ALA A 58 -11.06 -9.21 1.07
CA ALA A 58 -11.19 -10.57 0.57
C ALA A 58 -12.13 -10.59 -0.64
N ASP A 59 -11.72 -11.29 -1.70
CA ASP A 59 -12.46 -11.38 -2.96
C ASP A 59 -12.93 -10.02 -3.51
N GLY A 60 -12.05 -9.01 -3.35
CA GLY A 60 -12.29 -7.65 -3.82
C GLY A 60 -13.33 -6.87 -3.01
N LYS A 61 -13.61 -7.26 -1.77
CA LYS A 61 -14.56 -6.57 -0.85
C LYS A 61 -13.93 -6.35 0.51
N PRO A 62 -14.31 -5.26 1.23
CA PRO A 62 -13.97 -5.10 2.64
C PRO A 62 -14.37 -6.31 3.47
N ALA A 63 -13.44 -6.90 4.22
CA ALA A 63 -13.63 -8.12 5.01
C ALA A 63 -13.36 -7.94 6.51
N ARG A 64 -12.90 -6.76 6.91
CA ARG A 64 -12.71 -6.34 8.30
C ARG A 64 -12.88 -4.84 8.40
N GLU A 65 -13.49 -4.35 9.48
CA GLU A 65 -13.57 -2.91 9.76
C GLU A 65 -12.17 -2.33 10.01
N PRO A 66 -11.88 -1.09 9.55
CA PRO A 66 -10.60 -0.43 9.82
C PRO A 66 -10.45 -0.12 11.32
N LEU A 67 -9.28 -0.37 11.89
CA LEU A 67 -9.01 -0.14 13.31
C LEU A 67 -9.00 1.35 13.72
N ASN A 68 -8.58 2.22 12.80
CA ASN A 68 -8.34 3.65 13.08
C ASN A 68 -9.41 4.56 12.46
N LEU A 69 -10.58 4.02 12.11
CA LEU A 69 -11.71 4.75 11.53
C LEU A 69 -13.01 4.36 12.22
N GLY A 70 -14.08 5.10 11.94
CA GLY A 70 -15.44 4.74 12.36
C GLY A 70 -15.94 3.49 11.63
N GLY A 71 -17.09 2.97 12.05
CA GLY A 71 -17.63 1.71 11.53
C GLY A 71 -18.44 1.83 10.23
N GLY A 72 -19.02 0.70 9.83
CA GLY A 72 -19.94 0.59 8.71
C GLY A 72 -19.29 0.41 7.35
N TRP A 73 -17.99 0.07 7.30
CA TRP A 73 -17.24 -0.08 6.05
C TRP A 73 -17.53 -1.40 5.34
N MET A 74 -17.76 -2.49 6.07
CA MET A 74 -18.00 -3.81 5.46
C MET A 74 -19.39 -3.93 4.84
N SER A 75 -20.40 -3.31 5.43
CA SER A 75 -21.80 -3.41 5.03
C SER A 75 -22.25 -2.30 4.06
N PHE A 76 -21.41 -1.34 3.76
CA PHE A 76 -21.78 -0.17 2.94
C PHE A 76 -21.84 -0.52 1.45
N ASP A 77 -22.89 -0.07 0.76
CA ASP A 77 -23.06 -0.25 -0.69
C ASP A 77 -22.39 0.88 -1.47
N TYR A 78 -21.08 0.74 -1.66
CA TYR A 78 -20.26 1.72 -2.37
C TYR A 78 -20.67 1.91 -3.83
N LYS A 79 -21.07 0.81 -4.51
CA LYS A 79 -21.49 0.88 -5.92
C LYS A 79 -22.74 1.73 -6.09
N LYS A 80 -23.72 1.54 -5.19
CA LYS A 80 -24.96 2.34 -5.18
C LYS A 80 -24.68 3.79 -4.84
N ALA A 81 -23.84 4.04 -3.83
CA ALA A 81 -23.55 5.38 -3.33
C ALA A 81 -22.77 6.23 -4.33
N PHE A 82 -21.73 5.68 -4.96
CA PHE A 82 -20.94 6.37 -5.99
C PHE A 82 -21.59 6.34 -7.39
N LYS A 83 -22.59 5.46 -7.61
CA LYS A 83 -23.18 5.21 -8.93
C LYS A 83 -22.14 4.84 -10.01
N LYS A 84 -21.01 4.27 -9.61
CA LYS A 84 -19.87 3.90 -10.45
C LYS A 84 -19.34 2.53 -10.02
N PRO A 85 -18.65 1.79 -10.89
CA PRO A 85 -17.91 0.60 -10.50
C PRO A 85 -16.84 0.94 -9.48
N VAL A 86 -16.73 0.16 -8.39
CA VAL A 86 -15.71 0.29 -7.35
C VAL A 86 -14.92 -1.00 -7.25
N ARG A 87 -13.59 -0.92 -7.26
CA ARG A 87 -12.69 -2.04 -6.98
C ARG A 87 -11.84 -1.73 -5.76
N PHE A 88 -11.73 -2.70 -4.88
CA PHE A 88 -10.98 -2.59 -3.62
C PHE A 88 -9.66 -3.33 -3.71
N ILE A 89 -8.67 -2.77 -3.05
CA ILE A 89 -7.40 -3.40 -2.73
C ILE A 89 -6.93 -2.86 -1.37
N ASN A 90 -6.15 -3.64 -0.61
CA ASN A 90 -5.50 -3.09 0.57
C ASN A 90 -4.60 -1.90 0.20
N ASP A 91 -4.54 -0.84 1.04
CA ASP A 91 -3.82 0.42 0.78
C ASP A 91 -2.32 0.23 0.58
N ALA A 92 -1.69 -0.63 1.39
CA ALA A 92 -0.27 -0.98 1.23
C ALA A 92 -0.03 -1.80 -0.05
N ALA A 93 -0.95 -2.73 -0.38
CA ALA A 93 -0.89 -3.51 -1.62
C ALA A 93 -1.04 -2.63 -2.87
N MET A 94 -1.90 -1.61 -2.83
CA MET A 94 -2.04 -0.65 -3.91
C MET A 94 -0.72 0.11 -4.17
N GLN A 95 -0.04 0.53 -3.11
CA GLN A 95 1.25 1.19 -3.22
C GLN A 95 2.37 0.24 -3.67
N ALA A 96 2.36 -0.99 -3.18
CA ALA A 96 3.31 -2.03 -3.58
C ALA A 96 3.18 -2.38 -5.07
N LEU A 97 1.95 -2.58 -5.54
CA LEU A 97 1.65 -2.94 -6.94
C LEU A 97 2.25 -1.96 -7.95
N ALA A 98 2.26 -0.67 -7.64
CA ALA A 98 2.84 0.37 -8.49
C ALA A 98 4.36 0.24 -8.67
N ASN A 99 5.04 -0.25 -7.66
CA ASN A 99 6.50 -0.34 -7.61
C ASN A 99 7.03 -1.70 -8.05
N TYR A 100 6.12 -2.64 -8.34
CA TYR A 100 6.49 -4.01 -8.66
C TYR A 100 6.99 -4.15 -10.09
N GLU A 101 8.19 -4.71 -10.24
CA GLU A 101 8.83 -4.97 -11.54
C GLU A 101 9.03 -6.48 -11.80
N GLY A 102 8.84 -7.32 -10.78
CA GLY A 102 9.00 -8.78 -10.88
C GLY A 102 9.84 -9.34 -9.74
N GLY A 103 9.88 -10.66 -9.61
CA GLY A 103 10.61 -11.37 -8.56
C GLY A 103 9.93 -11.26 -7.19
N ARG A 104 10.74 -11.21 -6.14
CA ARG A 104 10.25 -11.06 -4.76
C ARG A 104 10.48 -9.63 -4.28
N MET A 105 9.42 -8.85 -4.20
CA MET A 105 9.47 -7.47 -3.71
C MET A 105 8.76 -7.38 -2.36
N LEU A 106 9.40 -6.75 -1.38
CA LEU A 106 8.81 -6.38 -0.10
C LEU A 106 8.58 -4.86 -0.07
N PHE A 107 7.35 -4.46 0.19
CA PHE A 107 6.98 -3.07 0.48
C PHE A 107 6.74 -2.90 1.97
N LEU A 108 7.35 -1.87 2.57
CA LEU A 108 7.10 -1.45 3.94
C LEU A 108 6.64 0.00 3.96
N GLY A 109 5.48 0.24 4.53
CA GLY A 109 4.87 1.56 4.64
C GLY A 109 4.89 2.09 6.06
N PHE A 110 5.62 3.17 6.31
CA PHE A 110 5.69 3.86 7.61
C PHE A 110 4.82 5.11 7.59
N GLY A 111 3.74 5.11 8.36
CA GLY A 111 2.74 6.19 8.37
C GLY A 111 2.01 6.27 9.71
N THR A 112 0.69 6.48 9.68
CA THR A 112 -0.19 6.42 10.86
C THR A 112 -0.05 5.06 11.56
N SER A 113 -0.04 3.98 10.76
CA SER A 113 0.33 2.63 11.18
C SER A 113 1.48 2.12 10.30
N THR A 114 1.87 0.87 10.51
CA THR A 114 2.90 0.19 9.70
C THR A 114 2.23 -0.85 8.83
N GLY A 115 2.18 -0.59 7.53
CA GLY A 115 1.66 -1.52 6.53
C GLY A 115 2.77 -2.27 5.82
N ALA A 116 2.51 -3.48 5.36
CA ALA A 116 3.43 -4.25 4.55
C ALA A 116 2.72 -5.03 3.46
N THR A 117 3.44 -5.29 2.38
CA THR A 117 2.98 -6.16 1.30
C THR A 117 4.18 -6.87 0.69
N ILE A 118 4.08 -8.18 0.56
CA ILE A 118 5.05 -8.92 -0.24
C ILE A 118 4.42 -9.31 -1.57
N ILE A 119 5.18 -9.17 -2.66
CA ILE A 119 4.78 -9.67 -3.98
C ILE A 119 5.82 -10.71 -4.41
N VAL A 120 5.36 -11.93 -4.67
CA VAL A 120 6.21 -13.04 -5.09
C VAL A 120 5.62 -13.66 -6.33
N ASP A 121 6.39 -13.67 -7.42
CA ASP A 121 6.00 -14.30 -8.68
C ASP A 121 4.56 -13.92 -9.13
N ASP A 122 4.30 -12.61 -9.14
CA ASP A 122 3.02 -12.01 -9.54
C ASP A 122 1.84 -12.28 -8.57
N VAL A 123 2.11 -12.75 -7.33
CA VAL A 123 1.10 -12.87 -6.27
C VAL A 123 1.34 -11.80 -5.21
N ILE A 124 0.33 -10.94 -4.99
CA ILE A 124 0.36 -9.86 -4.00
C ILE A 124 -0.25 -10.38 -2.69
N ILE A 125 0.49 -10.27 -1.60
CA ILE A 125 0.06 -10.71 -0.27
C ILE A 125 0.21 -9.53 0.70
N PRO A 126 -0.87 -8.82 1.04
CA PRO A 126 -0.86 -7.81 2.09
C PRO A 126 -0.61 -8.45 3.45
N MET A 127 0.07 -7.74 4.33
CA MET A 127 0.43 -8.25 5.66
C MET A 127 0.16 -7.19 6.74
N GLU A 128 -0.48 -7.61 7.82
CA GLU A 128 -0.70 -6.78 9.00
C GLU A 128 0.43 -6.98 10.01
N ILE A 129 1.51 -6.24 9.83
CA ILE A 129 2.73 -6.40 10.63
C ILE A 129 2.74 -5.58 11.92
N GLY A 130 1.76 -4.70 12.13
CA GLY A 130 1.73 -3.78 13.28
C GLY A 130 1.79 -4.48 14.63
N MET A 131 1.23 -5.71 14.73
CA MET A 131 1.22 -6.52 15.96
C MET A 131 2.40 -7.48 16.09
N LEU A 132 3.33 -7.49 15.13
CA LEU A 132 4.58 -8.23 15.30
C LEU A 132 5.41 -7.60 16.42
N ARG A 133 6.04 -8.45 17.24
CA ARG A 133 6.92 -7.99 18.31
C ARG A 133 8.26 -7.54 17.73
N LEU A 134 8.63 -6.30 18.02
CA LEU A 134 9.97 -5.80 17.76
C LEU A 134 10.90 -6.18 18.91
N THR A 135 10.40 -6.02 20.15
CA THR A 135 11.10 -6.41 21.37
C THR A 135 10.16 -7.25 22.26
N ARG A 136 10.65 -7.68 23.43
CA ARG A 136 9.77 -8.35 24.42
C ARG A 136 8.61 -7.49 24.91
N ARG A 137 8.72 -6.15 24.82
CA ARG A 137 7.77 -5.19 25.39
C ARG A 137 7.03 -4.34 24.36
N GLU A 138 7.53 -4.27 23.11
CA GLU A 138 6.99 -3.36 22.08
C GLU A 138 6.64 -4.15 20.81
N HIS A 139 5.51 -3.80 20.20
CA HIS A 139 5.14 -4.24 18.87
C HIS A 139 5.66 -3.24 17.81
N PHE A 140 5.61 -3.62 16.54
CA PHE A 140 5.98 -2.71 15.44
C PHE A 140 5.15 -1.42 15.48
N MET A 141 3.84 -1.51 15.77
CA MET A 141 2.97 -0.34 15.84
C MET A 141 3.37 0.62 16.98
N ASP A 142 3.76 0.07 18.15
CA ASP A 142 4.17 0.87 19.32
C ASP A 142 5.45 1.67 19.07
N ARG A 143 6.28 1.23 18.12
CA ARG A 143 7.60 1.79 17.86
C ARG A 143 7.72 2.54 16.54
N LEU A 144 6.94 2.17 15.52
CA LEU A 144 7.14 2.60 14.12
C LEU A 144 6.02 3.52 13.61
N SER A 145 4.92 3.68 14.36
CA SER A 145 3.81 4.55 13.97
C SER A 145 4.19 6.03 13.99
N LYS A 146 3.36 6.86 13.35
CA LYS A 146 3.47 8.33 13.45
C LYS A 146 3.36 8.80 14.90
N GLU A 147 2.53 8.15 15.70
CA GLU A 147 2.37 8.47 17.12
C GLU A 147 3.67 8.20 17.88
N ALA A 148 4.32 7.06 17.63
CA ALA A 148 5.63 6.74 18.21
C ALA A 148 6.69 7.78 17.83
N LEU A 149 6.75 8.20 16.56
CA LEU A 149 7.65 9.25 16.10
C LEU A 149 7.45 10.58 16.88
N LEU A 150 6.20 10.98 17.10
CA LEU A 150 5.89 12.21 17.85
C LEU A 150 6.17 12.09 19.34
N ARG A 151 5.94 10.92 19.94
CA ARG A 151 6.13 10.65 21.36
C ARG A 151 7.60 10.47 21.74
N ASP A 152 8.34 9.69 20.96
CA ASP A 152 9.67 9.19 21.33
C ASP A 152 10.81 9.95 20.64
N GLY A 153 10.50 10.79 19.64
CA GLY A 153 11.47 11.51 18.83
C GLY A 153 12.03 10.70 17.67
N HIS A 154 12.69 11.44 16.76
CA HIS A 154 13.15 10.90 15.47
C HIS A 154 14.21 9.80 15.62
N GLU A 155 15.23 9.99 16.46
CA GLU A 155 16.34 9.02 16.60
C GLU A 155 15.84 7.64 17.06
N ARG A 156 14.99 7.64 18.11
CA ARG A 156 14.42 6.42 18.64
C ARG A 156 13.51 5.74 17.62
N TRP A 157 12.69 6.50 16.94
CA TRP A 157 11.81 5.99 15.90
C TRP A 157 12.61 5.40 14.73
N GLN A 158 13.61 6.11 14.20
CA GLN A 158 14.44 5.66 13.08
C GLN A 158 15.23 4.40 13.41
N SER A 159 15.78 4.29 14.63
CA SER A 159 16.46 3.07 15.10
C SER A 159 15.52 1.86 15.05
N GLY A 160 14.26 2.02 15.50
CA GLY A 160 13.24 0.96 15.39
C GLY A 160 12.89 0.62 13.95
N VAL A 161 12.82 1.62 13.07
CA VAL A 161 12.58 1.40 11.63
C VAL A 161 13.70 0.57 11.01
N TYR A 162 14.96 0.87 11.33
CA TYR A 162 16.10 0.10 10.82
C TYR A 162 16.05 -1.35 11.29
N GLU A 163 15.79 -1.57 12.58
CA GLU A 163 15.64 -2.91 13.15
C GLU A 163 14.52 -3.70 12.46
N ALA A 164 13.36 -3.08 12.27
CA ALA A 164 12.23 -3.69 11.57
C ALA A 164 12.56 -4.03 10.10
N ILE A 165 13.28 -3.16 9.40
CA ILE A 165 13.72 -3.41 8.02
C ILE A 165 14.63 -4.63 7.97
N GLU A 166 15.60 -4.76 8.89
CA GLU A 166 16.51 -5.91 8.91
C GLU A 166 15.77 -7.21 9.26
N ILE A 167 14.88 -7.20 10.25
CA ILE A 167 14.03 -8.36 10.58
C ILE A 167 13.24 -8.81 9.36
N MET A 168 12.55 -7.88 8.69
CA MET A 168 11.71 -8.19 7.54
C MET A 168 12.55 -8.64 6.34
N ARG A 169 13.72 -8.04 6.13
CA ARG A 169 14.68 -8.46 5.11
C ARG A 169 15.17 -9.88 5.33
N ASP A 170 15.53 -10.21 6.56
CA ASP A 170 16.01 -11.53 6.90
C ASP A 170 14.94 -12.60 6.82
N LEU A 171 13.72 -12.27 7.19
CA LEU A 171 12.59 -13.19 7.14
C LEU A 171 12.16 -13.51 5.70
N PHE A 172 12.04 -12.49 4.84
CA PHE A 172 11.46 -12.64 3.50
C PHE A 172 12.50 -12.73 2.38
N LYS A 173 13.77 -12.37 2.63
CA LYS A 173 14.86 -12.36 1.63
C LYS A 173 14.43 -11.75 0.28
N PRO A 174 13.89 -10.50 0.26
CA PRO A 174 13.40 -9.88 -0.96
C PRO A 174 14.55 -9.58 -1.93
N ASP A 175 14.26 -9.62 -3.23
CA ASP A 175 15.16 -9.13 -4.29
C ASP A 175 15.11 -7.60 -4.37
N ASP A 176 13.99 -6.99 -3.96
CA ASP A 176 13.71 -5.56 -3.98
C ASP A 176 12.95 -5.15 -2.71
N LEU A 177 13.42 -4.13 -2.00
CA LEU A 177 12.81 -3.62 -0.79
C LEU A 177 12.43 -2.15 -0.97
N VAL A 178 11.13 -1.88 -0.94
CA VAL A 178 10.55 -0.56 -1.22
C VAL A 178 10.00 0.04 0.07
N ILE A 179 10.42 1.25 0.37
CA ILE A 179 9.99 2.01 1.55
C ILE A 179 8.99 3.10 1.15
N GLY A 180 7.84 3.09 1.80
CA GLY A 180 6.75 4.03 1.56
C GLY A 180 6.09 4.54 2.83
N GLY A 181 4.90 5.12 2.69
CA GLY A 181 4.18 5.75 3.80
C GLY A 181 4.53 7.22 3.98
N GLY A 182 3.75 7.90 4.82
CA GLY A 182 3.88 9.36 5.03
C GLY A 182 5.18 9.79 5.68
N ASN A 183 5.79 8.91 6.49
CA ASN A 183 7.02 9.19 7.23
C ASN A 183 8.28 8.66 6.52
N ALA A 184 8.16 8.01 5.35
CA ALA A 184 9.28 7.39 4.64
C ALA A 184 10.43 8.38 4.36
N LYS A 185 10.12 9.64 4.08
CA LYS A 185 11.12 10.70 3.81
C LYS A 185 11.96 11.10 5.03
N GLN A 186 11.55 10.69 6.22
CA GLN A 186 12.27 10.96 7.47
C GLN A 186 13.31 9.87 7.77
N ILE A 187 13.36 8.80 6.97
CA ILE A 187 14.35 7.73 7.10
C ILE A 187 15.60 8.15 6.33
N ASP A 188 16.58 8.69 7.04
CA ASP A 188 17.82 9.21 6.45
C ASP A 188 19.02 8.90 7.36
N PRO A 189 20.07 8.19 6.85
CA PRO A 189 20.17 7.63 5.50
C PRO A 189 19.23 6.44 5.28
N LEU A 190 18.78 6.24 4.03
CA LEU A 190 18.01 5.06 3.68
C LEU A 190 18.90 3.81 3.76
N PRO A 191 18.47 2.71 4.43
CA PRO A 191 19.28 1.51 4.55
C PRO A 191 19.70 0.93 3.19
N LYS A 192 20.93 0.39 3.12
CA LYS A 192 21.47 -0.19 1.89
C LYS A 192 20.54 -1.26 1.32
N GLY A 193 20.31 -1.20 0.00
CA GLY A 193 19.42 -2.13 -0.70
C GLY A 193 17.93 -1.81 -0.55
N CYS A 194 17.58 -0.69 0.10
CA CYS A 194 16.23 -0.13 0.07
C CYS A 194 16.12 0.97 -0.97
N ARG A 195 14.90 1.21 -1.46
CA ARG A 195 14.57 2.37 -2.29
C ARG A 195 13.25 2.99 -1.85
N HIS A 196 13.08 4.27 -2.10
CA HIS A 196 11.79 4.92 -1.89
C HIS A 196 10.77 4.49 -2.96
N ARG A 197 9.50 4.44 -2.55
CA ARG A 197 8.40 4.26 -3.50
C ARG A 197 8.31 5.44 -4.47
N ASP A 198 7.76 5.19 -5.65
CA ASP A 198 7.36 6.25 -6.57
C ASP A 198 6.35 7.22 -5.93
N ASN A 199 6.47 8.51 -6.23
CA ASN A 199 5.57 9.54 -5.68
C ASN A 199 4.12 9.40 -6.15
N GLN A 200 3.89 8.76 -7.30
CA GLN A 200 2.58 8.48 -7.89
C GLN A 200 2.11 7.05 -7.62
N ALA A 201 2.82 6.29 -6.78
CA ALA A 201 2.56 4.86 -6.57
C ALA A 201 1.08 4.53 -6.28
N GLY A 202 0.41 5.34 -5.45
CA GLY A 202 -1.02 5.11 -5.19
C GLY A 202 -1.86 5.13 -6.45
N PHE A 203 -1.65 6.09 -7.35
CA PHE A 203 -2.40 6.23 -8.58
C PHE A 203 -2.06 5.14 -9.61
N ILE A 204 -0.77 4.84 -9.81
CA ILE A 204 -0.32 3.78 -10.70
C ILE A 204 -0.88 2.42 -10.25
N GLY A 205 -0.77 2.10 -8.95
CA GLY A 205 -1.32 0.86 -8.40
C GLY A 205 -2.83 0.78 -8.53
N ALA A 206 -3.53 1.89 -8.34
CA ALA A 206 -4.97 2.00 -8.52
C ALA A 206 -5.41 1.74 -9.97
N SER A 207 -4.69 2.26 -10.96
CA SER A 207 -4.98 2.01 -12.38
C SER A 207 -4.82 0.54 -12.76
N ARG A 208 -3.91 -0.18 -12.11
CA ARG A 208 -3.65 -1.61 -12.30
C ARG A 208 -4.75 -2.54 -11.78
N LEU A 209 -5.82 -2.00 -11.21
CA LEU A 209 -7.04 -2.75 -10.91
C LEU A 209 -8.00 -2.86 -12.10
N TRP A 210 -7.76 -2.17 -13.20
CA TRP A 210 -8.69 -2.07 -14.32
C TRP A 210 -8.12 -2.64 -15.62
N PRO A 211 -8.98 -3.21 -16.49
CA PRO A 211 -8.56 -3.68 -17.81
C PRO A 211 -7.88 -2.57 -18.61
N GLY A 212 -6.87 -2.92 -19.37
CA GLY A 212 -6.09 -1.96 -20.17
C GLY A 212 -4.75 -1.56 -19.55
N ALA A 213 -4.55 -1.74 -18.24
CA ALA A 213 -3.26 -1.55 -17.60
C ALA A 213 -2.20 -2.56 -18.11
N ASP A 214 -0.93 -2.20 -17.94
CA ASP A 214 0.22 -3.07 -18.23
C ASP A 214 0.24 -4.34 -17.36
N MET A 215 -0.22 -4.18 -16.13
CA MET A 215 -0.43 -5.22 -15.14
C MET A 215 -1.86 -5.10 -14.60
N LEU A 216 -2.61 -6.18 -14.63
CA LEU A 216 -3.95 -6.24 -14.06
C LEU A 216 -3.91 -7.08 -12.78
N ALA A 217 -4.21 -6.49 -11.64
CA ALA A 217 -4.35 -7.19 -10.37
C ALA A 217 -5.80 -7.64 -10.17
N GLU A 218 -6.00 -8.95 -10.07
CA GLU A 218 -7.31 -9.58 -9.86
C GLU A 218 -7.38 -10.19 -8.45
N PRO A 219 -8.51 -10.03 -7.73
CA PRO A 219 -8.69 -10.62 -6.40
C PRO A 219 -8.54 -12.15 -6.42
N TYR A 220 -7.92 -12.69 -5.37
CA TYR A 220 -7.73 -14.11 -5.14
C TYR A 220 -7.73 -14.38 -3.63
N GLY A 221 -8.89 -14.60 -3.04
CA GLY A 221 -9.07 -14.65 -1.60
C GLY A 221 -8.66 -13.33 -0.95
N THR A 222 -7.76 -13.37 0.00
CA THR A 222 -7.17 -12.18 0.67
C THR A 222 -5.91 -11.64 -0.04
N SER A 223 -5.61 -12.15 -1.22
CA SER A 223 -4.46 -11.82 -2.06
C SER A 223 -4.93 -11.32 -3.43
N TRP A 224 -3.99 -10.96 -4.30
CA TRP A 224 -4.27 -10.63 -5.70
C TRP A 224 -3.27 -11.33 -6.59
N ARG A 225 -3.70 -11.68 -7.80
CA ARG A 225 -2.82 -12.18 -8.87
C ARG A 225 -2.65 -11.11 -9.93
N ILE A 226 -1.40 -10.89 -10.33
CA ILE A 226 -1.06 -9.96 -11.41
C ILE A 226 -1.08 -10.74 -12.73
N ARG A 227 -1.90 -10.26 -13.67
CA ARG A 227 -1.87 -10.69 -15.06
C ARG A 227 -1.21 -9.60 -15.90
N ARG A 228 -0.15 -9.94 -16.61
CA ARG A 228 0.58 -9.00 -17.47
C ARG A 228 0.05 -9.06 -18.90
N LYS A 229 0.02 -7.92 -19.58
CA LYS A 229 -0.54 -7.78 -20.92
C LYS A 229 0.28 -8.55 -21.97
N ASP A 230 1.59 -8.65 -21.79
CA ASP A 230 2.50 -9.39 -22.69
C ASP A 230 3.14 -10.53 -21.89
N GLY A 231 2.98 -11.78 -22.33
CA GLY A 231 3.57 -12.98 -21.68
C GLY A 231 5.12 -13.02 -21.61
N LYS A 232 5.80 -11.88 -21.72
CA LYS A 232 7.26 -11.72 -21.81
C LYS A 232 8.02 -11.76 -20.47
N HIS A 233 7.37 -12.06 -19.33
CA HIS A 233 7.97 -11.76 -18.02
C HIS A 233 8.78 -12.87 -17.35
N GLN A 234 8.65 -14.11 -17.73
CA GLN A 234 9.59 -15.14 -17.24
C GLN A 234 11.04 -14.88 -17.71
N ALA A 235 11.22 -14.21 -18.88
CA ALA A 235 12.51 -13.91 -19.43
C ALA A 235 13.27 -12.77 -18.71
N ARG A 236 12.59 -11.68 -18.27
CA ARG A 236 13.25 -10.54 -17.59
C ARG A 236 13.67 -10.85 -16.16
N ALA A 237 12.83 -11.54 -15.39
CA ALA A 237 13.18 -11.98 -14.03
C ALA A 237 14.35 -12.97 -14.05
N ALA A 238 14.39 -13.89 -15.03
CA ALA A 238 15.50 -14.81 -15.24
C ALA A 238 16.79 -14.10 -15.69
N ALA A 239 16.70 -13.07 -16.53
CA ALA A 239 17.84 -12.27 -16.98
C ALA A 239 18.43 -11.42 -15.84
N LYS A 240 17.57 -10.78 -15.01
CA LYS A 240 18.01 -10.00 -13.84
C LYS A 240 18.63 -10.90 -12.77
N ARG A 241 18.11 -12.12 -12.55
CA ARG A 241 18.71 -13.15 -11.68
C ARG A 241 20.08 -13.62 -12.18
N LYS A 242 20.26 -13.77 -13.52
CA LYS A 242 21.56 -14.13 -14.12
C LYS A 242 22.60 -13.00 -13.96
N SER A 243 22.22 -11.75 -14.20
CA SER A 243 23.15 -10.61 -14.06
C SER A 243 23.57 -10.37 -12.60
N GLN A 244 22.66 -10.50 -11.63
CA GLN A 244 22.96 -10.37 -10.21
C GLN A 244 23.81 -11.54 -9.66
N ARG A 245 23.65 -12.76 -10.19
CA ARG A 245 24.55 -13.89 -9.86
C ARG A 245 25.94 -13.73 -10.47
N ALA A 246 26.06 -13.10 -11.63
CA ALA A 246 27.34 -12.84 -12.26
C ALA A 246 28.13 -11.74 -11.53
N SER A 247 27.45 -10.70 -11.00
CA SER A 247 28.09 -9.62 -10.24
C SER A 247 28.49 -9.99 -8.80
N LYS A 248 27.93 -11.09 -8.22
CA LYS A 248 28.32 -11.61 -6.90
C LYS A 248 29.48 -12.62 -6.95
N LYS A 249 29.96 -12.99 -8.16
CA LYS A 249 31.11 -13.89 -8.37
C LYS A 249 32.39 -13.16 -8.76
N LYS A 250 32.37 -11.85 -8.86
CA LYS A 250 33.51 -10.97 -8.94
C LYS A 250 33.65 -10.19 -7.63
#